data_a5321a8b383ff7de51cb36012c2d91ff
#
_entry.id   a5321a8b383ff7de51cb36012c2d91ff
#
_cell.length_a   1.000
_cell.length_b   1.000
_cell.length_c   1.000
_cell.angle_alpha   90.00
_cell.angle_beta   90.00
_cell.angle_gamma   90.00
#
_symmetry.space_group_name_H-M   'P 1'
#
loop_
_entity.id
_entity.type
_entity.pdbx_description
1 polymer ?
#
loop_
_entity_poly.entity_id
_entity_poly.type
_entity_poly.pdbx_seq_one_letter_code
_entity_poly.pdbx_strand_id
1 'polypeptide(L)'
;MEVLVTRAAESQKELLANLLQFYVYDFTEFTNTAIGEDGCYPKLPELDAYWDPASGHHPYLIKVDGEIGGFILTKEIEHPRKNSRLCHFFILRKFRRLGAGTGAAVDFLKSVSGEWELSQLSNNIPAQAFWDNVINKVAVEGKVSVRMEKGRRYQNFIVKKG
;
A
#
# COMPACT_ATOMS: atom_id res chain seq x y z
N MET A 1 -16.14 1.30 -14.57
CA MET A 1 -14.70 1.32 -14.28
C MET A 1 -14.28 -0.02 -13.70
N GLU A 2 -13.40 -0.71 -14.39
CA GLU A 2 -12.87 -1.99 -13.92
C GLU A 2 -11.54 -1.76 -13.20
N VAL A 3 -11.44 -2.21 -11.95
CA VAL A 3 -10.22 -2.15 -11.16
C VAL A 3 -9.74 -3.57 -10.91
N LEU A 4 -8.49 -3.86 -11.29
CA LEU A 4 -7.90 -5.17 -11.17
C LEU A 4 -6.59 -5.09 -10.40
N VAL A 5 -6.43 -5.95 -9.40
CA VAL A 5 -5.17 -6.07 -8.64
C VAL A 5 -4.58 -7.43 -8.95
N THR A 6 -3.37 -7.44 -9.53
CA THR A 6 -2.70 -8.68 -9.93
C THR A 6 -1.28 -8.72 -9.37
N ARG A 7 -0.77 -9.92 -9.16
CA ARG A 7 0.61 -10.10 -8.71
C ARG A 7 1.57 -9.55 -9.76
N ALA A 8 2.54 -8.73 -9.32
CA ALA A 8 3.56 -8.22 -10.22
C ALA A 8 4.62 -9.31 -10.51
N ALA A 9 4.86 -9.60 -11.78
CA ALA A 9 5.90 -10.53 -12.18
C ALA A 9 7.29 -9.89 -12.04
N GLU A 10 8.33 -10.69 -11.97
CA GLU A 10 9.70 -10.18 -11.87
C GLU A 10 10.05 -9.28 -13.07
N SER A 11 9.52 -9.60 -14.26
CA SER A 11 9.67 -8.77 -15.45
C SER A 11 9.07 -7.37 -15.31
N GLN A 12 8.25 -7.14 -14.29
CA GLN A 12 7.61 -5.85 -14.00
C GLN A 12 8.31 -5.06 -12.89
N LYS A 13 9.45 -5.55 -12.43
CA LYS A 13 10.22 -4.91 -11.36
C LYS A 13 10.64 -3.49 -11.71
N GLU A 14 11.12 -3.27 -12.94
CA GLU A 14 11.51 -1.94 -13.40
C GLU A 14 10.31 -0.99 -13.49
N LEU A 15 9.18 -1.49 -13.98
CA LEU A 15 7.92 -0.73 -13.97
C LEU A 15 7.58 -0.27 -12.55
N LEU A 16 7.67 -1.17 -11.59
CA LEU A 16 7.37 -0.87 -10.20
C LEU A 16 8.36 0.15 -9.63
N ALA A 17 9.64 0.00 -9.95
CA ALA A 17 10.67 0.96 -9.52
C ALA A 17 10.37 2.38 -10.04
N ASN A 18 9.89 2.47 -11.29
CA ASN A 18 9.51 3.76 -11.88
C ASN A 18 8.28 4.37 -11.19
N LEU A 19 7.28 3.55 -10.90
CA LEU A 19 6.09 4.01 -10.16
C LEU A 19 6.44 4.49 -8.75
N LEU A 20 7.42 3.85 -8.12
CA LEU A 20 7.89 4.25 -6.79
C LEU A 20 8.49 5.66 -6.78
N GLN A 21 9.09 6.12 -7.89
CA GLN A 21 9.57 7.50 -8.00
C GLN A 21 8.42 8.51 -7.88
N PHE A 22 7.30 8.24 -8.55
CA PHE A 22 6.12 9.10 -8.44
C PHE A 22 5.52 9.04 -7.04
N TYR A 23 5.53 7.87 -6.43
CA TYR A 23 5.02 7.66 -5.08
C TYR A 23 5.82 8.48 -4.06
N VAL A 24 7.15 8.44 -4.13
CA VAL A 24 8.02 9.22 -3.24
C VAL A 24 7.82 10.72 -3.48
N TYR A 25 7.76 11.14 -4.74
CA TYR A 25 7.51 12.54 -5.09
C TYR A 25 6.19 13.02 -4.48
N ASP A 26 5.14 12.24 -4.62
CA ASP A 26 3.82 12.56 -4.09
C ASP A 26 3.87 12.74 -2.55
N PHE A 27 4.65 11.92 -1.86
CA PHE A 27 4.82 12.01 -0.42
C PHE A 27 5.64 13.21 0.04
N THR A 28 6.36 13.91 -0.84
CA THR A 28 7.13 15.09 -0.44
C THR A 28 6.24 16.23 0.06
N GLU A 29 4.94 16.14 -0.15
CA GLU A 29 3.97 17.02 0.52
C GLU A 29 4.03 16.85 2.04
N PHE A 30 4.41 15.65 2.54
CA PHE A 30 4.40 15.31 3.96
C PHE A 30 5.78 14.95 4.51
N THR A 31 6.80 14.80 3.66
CA THR A 31 8.15 14.43 4.03
C THR A 31 9.15 15.48 3.56
N ASN A 32 10.36 15.41 4.10
CA ASN A 32 11.44 16.29 3.67
C ASN A 32 12.47 15.55 2.82
N THR A 33 12.03 14.56 2.05
CA THR A 33 12.91 13.75 1.21
C THR A 33 13.46 14.59 0.06
N ALA A 34 14.78 14.63 -0.08
CA ALA A 34 15.45 15.36 -1.15
C ALA A 34 15.58 14.51 -2.40
N ILE A 35 15.46 15.16 -3.57
CA ILE A 35 15.78 14.52 -4.84
C ILE A 35 17.30 14.49 -5.01
N GLY A 36 17.82 13.41 -5.60
CA GLY A 36 19.25 13.29 -5.90
C GLY A 36 19.69 14.16 -7.06
N GLU A 37 21.00 14.32 -7.22
CA GLU A 37 21.57 15.10 -8.33
C GLU A 37 21.26 14.50 -9.70
N ASP A 38 20.95 13.20 -9.75
CA ASP A 38 20.52 12.50 -10.97
C ASP A 38 19.04 12.72 -11.31
N GLY A 39 18.33 13.49 -10.47
CA GLY A 39 16.90 13.72 -10.67
C GLY A 39 16.00 12.60 -10.19
N CYS A 40 16.53 11.65 -9.43
CA CYS A 40 15.77 10.56 -8.87
C CYS A 40 15.70 10.65 -7.34
N TYR A 41 14.60 10.20 -6.77
CA TYR A 41 14.48 10.01 -5.34
C TYR A 41 15.17 8.71 -4.91
N PRO A 42 15.54 8.57 -3.63
CA PRO A 42 16.13 7.32 -3.14
C PRO A 42 15.26 6.12 -3.50
N LYS A 43 15.89 5.04 -3.94
CA LYS A 43 15.19 3.79 -4.27
C LYS A 43 14.75 3.09 -2.99
N LEU A 44 13.66 2.32 -3.07
CA LEU A 44 13.21 1.50 -1.96
C LEU A 44 14.27 0.42 -1.68
N PRO A 45 14.93 0.42 -0.50
CA PRO A 45 16.04 -0.50 -0.24
C PRO A 45 15.67 -1.97 -0.36
N GLU A 46 14.45 -2.34 0.06
CA GLU A 46 13.97 -3.72 0.06
C GLU A 46 13.23 -4.13 -1.22
N LEU A 47 13.31 -3.33 -2.29
CA LEU A 47 12.55 -3.62 -3.52
C LEU A 47 12.85 -5.02 -4.07
N ASP A 48 14.12 -5.43 -4.06
CA ASP A 48 14.52 -6.74 -4.58
C ASP A 48 13.87 -7.90 -3.80
N ALA A 49 13.61 -7.71 -2.52
CA ALA A 49 13.00 -8.72 -1.67
C ALA A 49 11.61 -9.14 -2.15
N TYR A 50 10.90 -8.27 -2.86
CA TYR A 50 9.54 -8.56 -3.32
C TYR A 50 9.47 -9.70 -4.32
N TRP A 51 10.58 -10.09 -4.93
CA TRP A 51 10.63 -11.24 -5.86
C TRP A 51 11.46 -12.39 -5.31
N ASP A 52 11.87 -12.33 -4.04
CA ASP A 52 12.49 -13.45 -3.33
C ASP A 52 11.38 -14.22 -2.60
N PRO A 53 11.08 -15.48 -3.01
CA PRO A 53 10.00 -16.25 -2.40
C PRO A 53 10.16 -16.48 -0.90
N ALA A 54 11.38 -16.46 -0.39
CA ALA A 54 11.67 -16.68 1.03
C ALA A 54 11.47 -15.43 1.89
N SER A 55 11.29 -14.26 1.29
CA SER A 55 11.29 -12.99 2.01
C SER A 55 9.96 -12.63 2.68
N GLY A 56 8.86 -13.26 2.25
CA GLY A 56 7.53 -12.90 2.72
C GLY A 56 6.99 -11.58 2.15
N HIS A 57 7.69 -10.97 1.20
CA HIS A 57 7.23 -9.75 0.53
C HIS A 57 6.41 -10.09 -0.70
N HIS A 58 5.34 -9.32 -0.95
CA HIS A 58 4.42 -9.58 -2.06
C HIS A 58 4.10 -8.30 -2.82
N PRO A 59 4.45 -8.22 -4.12
CA PRO A 59 4.18 -7.04 -4.94
C PRO A 59 2.92 -7.25 -5.80
N TYR A 60 2.14 -6.19 -5.93
CA TYR A 60 0.93 -6.20 -6.77
C TYR A 60 0.87 -4.92 -7.60
N LEU A 61 0.34 -5.06 -8.82
CA LEU A 61 0.02 -3.92 -9.67
C LEU A 61 -1.48 -3.71 -9.70
N ILE A 62 -1.88 -2.46 -9.76
CA ILE A 62 -3.29 -2.06 -9.92
C ILE A 62 -3.47 -1.60 -11.34
N LYS A 63 -4.48 -2.13 -12.02
CA LYS A 63 -4.90 -1.64 -13.35
C LYS A 63 -6.30 -1.08 -13.25
N VAL A 64 -6.53 0.03 -13.93
CA VAL A 64 -7.84 0.67 -14.03
C VAL A 64 -8.19 0.72 -15.49
N ASP A 65 -9.25 0.02 -15.87
CA ASP A 65 -9.68 -0.12 -17.27
C ASP A 65 -8.53 -0.51 -18.21
N GLY A 66 -7.68 -1.44 -17.74
CA GLY A 66 -6.55 -1.95 -18.50
C GLY A 66 -5.28 -1.11 -18.45
N GLU A 67 -5.33 0.12 -17.91
CA GLU A 67 -4.14 0.97 -17.75
C GLU A 67 -3.46 0.72 -16.41
N ILE A 68 -2.15 0.91 -16.36
CA ILE A 68 -1.42 0.93 -15.09
C ILE A 68 -1.95 2.08 -14.23
N GLY A 69 -2.46 1.76 -13.06
CA GLY A 69 -3.06 2.73 -12.15
C GLY A 69 -2.34 2.90 -10.83
N GLY A 70 -1.49 1.96 -10.44
CA GLY A 70 -0.79 2.02 -9.17
C GLY A 70 -0.22 0.69 -8.73
N PHE A 71 0.05 0.58 -7.43
CA PHE A 71 0.61 -0.66 -6.87
C PHE A 71 0.22 -0.85 -5.40
N ILE A 72 0.39 -2.08 -4.93
CA ILE A 72 0.28 -2.44 -3.52
C ILE A 72 1.49 -3.29 -3.18
N LEU A 73 2.21 -2.94 -2.11
CA LEU A 73 3.35 -3.71 -1.61
C LEU A 73 3.05 -4.15 -0.19
N THR A 74 3.12 -5.45 0.05
CA THR A 74 2.83 -6.04 1.35
C THR A 74 3.96 -6.93 1.83
N LYS A 75 3.97 -7.25 3.13
CA LYS A 75 4.87 -8.26 3.66
C LYS A 75 4.24 -9.01 4.83
N GLU A 76 4.70 -10.24 5.04
CA GLU A 76 4.31 -11.04 6.19
C GLU A 76 5.14 -10.63 7.41
N ILE A 77 4.49 -10.52 8.56
CA ILE A 77 5.11 -10.19 9.84
C ILE A 77 4.97 -11.41 10.75
N GLU A 78 6.10 -11.89 11.32
CA GLU A 78 6.09 -13.07 12.19
C GLU A 78 5.99 -12.72 13.68
N HIS A 79 6.51 -11.56 14.09
CA HIS A 79 6.60 -11.17 15.49
C HIS A 79 5.92 -9.83 15.76
N PRO A 80 5.27 -9.65 16.91
CA PRO A 80 5.08 -10.60 18.03
C PRO A 80 4.11 -11.73 17.70
N ARG A 81 3.35 -11.63 16.60
CA ARG A 81 2.48 -12.70 16.11
C ARG A 81 2.35 -12.59 14.59
N LYS A 82 1.98 -13.69 13.96
CA LYS A 82 1.84 -13.74 12.51
C LYS A 82 0.69 -12.84 12.04
N ASN A 83 1.00 -11.90 11.16
CA ASN A 83 0.03 -11.04 10.49
C ASN A 83 0.65 -10.51 9.20
N SER A 84 -0.09 -9.70 8.46
CA SER A 84 0.38 -9.08 7.21
C SER A 84 0.40 -7.57 7.36
N ARG A 85 1.38 -6.92 6.72
CA ARG A 85 1.48 -5.47 6.69
C ARG A 85 1.30 -4.96 5.26
N LEU A 86 0.42 -3.98 5.08
CA LEU A 86 0.33 -3.24 3.84
C LEU A 86 1.35 -2.10 3.94
N CYS A 87 2.50 -2.29 3.27
CA CYS A 87 3.64 -1.39 3.41
C CYS A 87 3.52 -0.14 2.57
N HIS A 88 3.06 -0.28 1.32
CA HIS A 88 2.95 0.83 0.38
C HIS A 88 1.73 0.64 -0.51
N PHE A 89 1.04 1.73 -0.78
CA PHE A 89 -0.14 1.76 -1.63
C PHE A 89 -0.14 3.07 -2.41
N PHE A 90 -0.30 3.00 -3.72
CA PHE A 90 -0.25 4.18 -4.55
C PHE A 90 -1.25 4.08 -5.71
N ILE A 91 -1.96 5.17 -5.94
CA ILE A 91 -2.82 5.35 -7.11
C ILE A 91 -2.36 6.59 -7.84
N LEU A 92 -2.13 6.49 -9.14
CA LEU A 92 -1.78 7.63 -9.97
C LEU A 92 -2.87 8.71 -9.88
N ARG A 93 -2.48 9.97 -9.90
CA ARG A 93 -3.41 11.11 -9.75
C ARG A 93 -4.58 11.06 -10.72
N LYS A 94 -4.33 10.60 -11.94
CA LYS A 94 -5.34 10.46 -12.98
C LYS A 94 -6.58 9.69 -12.51
N PHE A 95 -6.37 8.70 -11.63
CA PHE A 95 -7.43 7.81 -11.17
C PHE A 95 -7.96 8.14 -9.77
N ARG A 96 -7.45 9.20 -9.15
CA ARG A 96 -7.93 9.62 -7.83
C ARG A 96 -9.31 10.26 -7.93
N ARG A 97 -10.07 10.20 -6.83
CA ARG A 97 -11.42 10.77 -6.73
C ARG A 97 -12.45 10.12 -7.65
N LEU A 98 -12.09 8.98 -8.27
CA LEU A 98 -13.00 8.19 -9.10
C LEU A 98 -13.44 6.89 -8.39
N GLY A 99 -12.97 6.68 -7.16
CA GLY A 99 -13.26 5.46 -6.42
C GLY A 99 -12.31 4.30 -6.72
N ALA A 100 -11.33 4.49 -7.63
CA ALA A 100 -10.39 3.43 -8.00
C ALA A 100 -9.54 2.97 -6.82
N GLY A 101 -9.03 3.91 -6.03
CA GLY A 101 -8.21 3.59 -4.85
C GLY A 101 -8.98 2.79 -3.82
N THR A 102 -10.17 3.24 -3.48
CA THR A 102 -11.03 2.54 -2.53
C THR A 102 -11.38 1.15 -3.05
N GLY A 103 -11.77 1.05 -4.33
CA GLY A 103 -12.10 -0.23 -4.95
C GLY A 103 -10.93 -1.20 -4.91
N ALA A 104 -9.73 -0.76 -5.30
CA ALA A 104 -8.53 -1.59 -5.27
C ALA A 104 -8.22 -2.08 -3.86
N ALA A 105 -8.22 -1.19 -2.87
CA ALA A 105 -7.87 -1.53 -1.50
C ALA A 105 -8.90 -2.50 -0.89
N VAL A 106 -10.19 -2.23 -1.07
CA VAL A 106 -11.25 -3.08 -0.53
C VAL A 106 -11.22 -4.47 -1.17
N ASP A 107 -11.16 -4.53 -2.49
CA ASP A 107 -11.14 -5.82 -3.21
C ASP A 107 -9.90 -6.63 -2.85
N PHE A 108 -8.74 -5.97 -2.79
CA PHE A 108 -7.50 -6.64 -2.41
C PHE A 108 -7.60 -7.25 -1.01
N LEU A 109 -7.96 -6.43 0.00
CA LEU A 109 -8.03 -6.90 1.38
C LEU A 109 -9.05 -8.02 1.56
N LYS A 110 -10.20 -7.94 0.91
CA LYS A 110 -11.19 -9.01 0.94
C LYS A 110 -10.67 -10.30 0.31
N SER A 111 -9.84 -10.21 -0.72
CA SER A 111 -9.30 -11.39 -1.41
C SER A 111 -8.26 -12.13 -0.57
N VAL A 112 -7.52 -11.42 0.28
CA VAL A 112 -6.46 -12.01 1.11
C VAL A 112 -6.91 -12.27 2.54
N SER A 113 -7.90 -11.54 3.04
CA SER A 113 -8.46 -11.67 4.40
C SER A 113 -7.39 -11.71 5.51
N GLY A 114 -7.80 -12.10 6.74
CA GLY A 114 -6.87 -12.29 7.85
C GLY A 114 -6.54 -11.03 8.64
N GLU A 115 -5.46 -11.09 9.41
CA GLU A 115 -5.02 -10.00 10.26
C GLU A 115 -4.03 -9.10 9.54
N TRP A 116 -4.30 -7.79 9.56
CA TRP A 116 -3.54 -6.79 8.82
C TRP A 116 -3.11 -5.62 9.70
N GLU A 117 -1.97 -5.04 9.33
CA GLU A 117 -1.48 -3.78 9.89
C GLU A 117 -1.16 -2.83 8.74
N LEU A 118 -1.47 -1.55 8.93
CA LEU A 118 -0.99 -0.49 8.06
C LEU A 118 -0.79 0.79 8.86
N SER A 119 -0.15 1.77 8.26
CA SER A 119 0.10 3.04 8.95
C SER A 119 0.13 4.21 7.98
N GLN A 120 -0.05 5.41 8.54
CA GLN A 120 0.09 6.68 7.84
C GLN A 120 0.99 7.59 8.67
N LEU A 121 1.66 8.54 8.01
CA LEU A 121 2.32 9.63 8.72
C LEU A 121 1.27 10.42 9.51
N SER A 122 1.64 10.86 10.71
CA SER A 122 0.71 11.57 11.60
C SER A 122 0.21 12.88 11.00
N ASN A 123 0.96 13.48 10.06
CA ASN A 123 0.56 14.71 9.37
C ASN A 123 -0.15 14.46 8.02
N ASN A 124 -0.29 13.21 7.60
CA ASN A 124 -0.96 12.87 6.35
C ASN A 124 -2.45 12.62 6.60
N ILE A 125 -3.20 13.71 6.78
CA ILE A 125 -4.62 13.64 7.10
C ILE A 125 -5.46 13.00 5.97
N PRO A 126 -5.22 13.30 4.68
CA PRO A 126 -5.97 12.64 3.61
C PRO A 126 -5.80 11.12 3.60
N ALA A 127 -4.59 10.62 3.85
CA ALA A 127 -4.35 9.18 3.92
C ALA A 127 -5.07 8.53 5.10
N GLN A 128 -5.11 9.21 6.24
CA GLN A 128 -5.84 8.73 7.41
C GLN A 128 -7.33 8.58 7.11
N ALA A 129 -7.92 9.57 6.47
CA ALA A 129 -9.33 9.53 6.08
C ALA A 129 -9.61 8.40 5.07
N PHE A 130 -8.73 8.23 4.09
CA PHE A 130 -8.84 7.16 3.10
C PHE A 130 -8.83 5.79 3.76
N TRP A 131 -7.85 5.53 4.62
CA TRP A 131 -7.71 4.22 5.26
C TRP A 131 -8.79 3.95 6.30
N ASP A 132 -9.25 4.97 7.03
CA ASP A 132 -10.38 4.81 7.93
C ASP A 132 -11.62 4.32 7.17
N ASN A 133 -11.87 4.91 6.00
CA ASN A 133 -12.99 4.52 5.15
C ASN A 133 -12.84 3.08 4.63
N VAL A 134 -11.65 2.71 4.15
CA VAL A 134 -11.38 1.35 3.66
C VAL A 134 -11.54 0.33 4.79
N ILE A 135 -10.89 0.56 5.92
CA ILE A 135 -10.92 -0.35 7.06
C ILE A 135 -12.36 -0.55 7.55
N ASN A 136 -13.13 0.54 7.61
CA ASN A 136 -14.54 0.46 8.02
C ASN A 136 -15.37 -0.44 7.09
N LYS A 137 -14.98 -0.57 5.83
CA LYS A 137 -15.68 -1.41 4.86
C LYS A 137 -15.29 -2.89 4.94
N VAL A 138 -14.09 -3.21 5.42
CA VAL A 138 -13.55 -4.58 5.34
C VAL A 138 -13.34 -5.25 6.70
N ALA A 139 -13.19 -4.48 7.77
CA ALA A 139 -12.83 -5.02 9.08
C ALA A 139 -14.00 -5.69 9.78
N VAL A 140 -13.68 -6.74 10.54
CA VAL A 140 -14.60 -7.34 11.49
C VAL A 140 -14.88 -6.30 12.59
N GLU A 141 -16.17 -6.07 12.89
CA GLU A 141 -16.57 -5.11 13.90
C GLU A 141 -15.94 -5.43 15.26
N GLY A 142 -15.44 -4.38 15.93
CA GLY A 142 -14.78 -4.51 17.23
C GLY A 142 -13.35 -5.05 17.17
N LYS A 143 -12.80 -5.28 15.97
CA LYS A 143 -11.46 -5.84 15.79
C LYS A 143 -10.49 -4.84 15.17
N VAL A 144 -10.73 -3.54 15.37
CA VAL A 144 -9.82 -2.48 14.89
C VAL A 144 -9.17 -1.82 16.10
N SER A 145 -7.85 -1.70 16.06
CA SER A 145 -7.10 -0.96 17.08
C SER A 145 -6.20 0.07 16.42
N VAL A 146 -5.97 1.18 17.12
CA VAL A 146 -5.18 2.30 16.63
C VAL A 146 -4.11 2.62 17.67
N ARG A 147 -2.87 2.84 17.22
CA ARG A 147 -1.81 3.33 18.10
C ARG A 147 -0.96 4.38 17.39
N MET A 148 -0.45 5.33 18.14
CA MET A 148 0.50 6.33 17.65
C MET A 148 1.90 5.91 18.09
N GLU A 149 2.85 5.87 17.15
CA GLU A 149 4.22 5.48 17.45
C GLU A 149 5.18 6.13 16.45
N LYS A 150 6.20 6.80 16.96
CA LYS A 150 7.28 7.37 16.15
C LYS A 150 6.78 8.23 14.96
N GLY A 151 5.78 9.07 15.21
CA GLY A 151 5.25 9.98 14.19
C GLY A 151 4.35 9.31 13.15
N ARG A 152 3.90 8.09 13.41
CA ARG A 152 2.98 7.38 12.54
C ARG A 152 1.75 6.91 13.31
N ARG A 153 0.63 6.84 12.60
CA ARG A 153 -0.62 6.28 13.12
C ARG A 153 -0.77 4.88 12.55
N TYR A 154 -0.70 3.88 13.43
CA TYR A 154 -0.83 2.47 13.06
C TYR A 154 -2.24 1.96 13.33
N GLN A 155 -2.74 1.14 12.42
CA GLN A 155 -4.03 0.48 12.56
C GLN A 155 -3.84 -1.01 12.38
N ASN A 156 -4.38 -1.80 13.32
CA ASN A 156 -4.44 -3.24 13.24
C ASN A 156 -5.90 -3.66 13.15
N PHE A 157 -6.22 -4.57 12.24
CA PHE A 157 -7.59 -4.98 11.98
C PHE A 157 -7.63 -6.39 11.41
N ILE A 158 -8.80 -7.01 11.50
CA ILE A 158 -9.03 -8.34 10.95
C ILE A 158 -10.04 -8.19 9.81
N VAL A 159 -9.70 -8.73 8.65
CA VAL A 159 -10.54 -8.69 7.46
C VAL A 159 -11.33 -9.98 7.36
N LYS A 160 -12.65 -9.86 7.21
CA LYS A 160 -13.53 -10.98 6.97
C LYS A 160 -13.17 -11.66 5.65
N LYS A 161 -13.30 -12.97 5.61
CA LYS A 161 -13.23 -13.69 4.35
C LYS A 161 -14.45 -13.30 3.51
N GLY A 162 -14.19 -12.74 2.35
CA GLY A 162 -15.25 -12.24 1.47
C GLY A 162 -15.75 -13.25 0.48
#